data_153ac0f8df96d58ced1888ccb456c3cc
#
_entry.id   153ac0f8df96d58ced1888ccb456c3cc
#
_cell.length_a   1.000
_cell.length_b   1.000
_cell.length_c   1.000
_cell.angle_alpha   90.00
_cell.angle_beta   90.00
_cell.angle_gamma   90.00
#
_symmetry.space_group_name_H-M   'P 1'
#
loop_
_entity.id
_entity.type
_entity.pdbx_description
1 polymer ?
#
loop_
_entity_poly.entity_id
_entity_poly.type
_entity_poly.pdbx_seq_one_letter_code
_entity_poly.pdbx_strand_id
1 'polypeptide(L)'
;MGKQILRDLLYGWRVGRKRPAPPLLAILALTLGIGVSTAVFSIVNAVALQSLPYKDAGRVVMLWNVNEKDGFDVKQQKSAGSSMSVAEFLDWQRDSGIFEHMVLFGGFQTVIGKTEDPEMIFGYSVSPGLLPMLGVTPLIGSGFRPEDEKPGAALVVLQHEFWKRRFHGDPGVVGRKVYLWNEPYTIAGVMPPEFVFFNRQVDFLATAYWKTEGMEKYRPWRSYRVMLIFNSSSAEVFDV
;
A
#
# COMPACT_ATOMS: atom_id res chain seq x y z
N MET A 1 -8.49 37.44 42.63
CA MET A 1 -8.15 37.17 41.21
C MET A 1 -9.36 37.26 40.30
N GLY A 2 -10.48 36.57 40.52
CA GLY A 2 -11.62 36.53 39.56
C GLY A 2 -12.27 37.88 39.22
N LYS A 3 -12.38 38.82 40.17
CA LYS A 3 -13.00 40.14 39.92
C LYS A 3 -12.17 41.08 39.02
N GLN A 4 -10.85 40.91 38.99
CA GLN A 4 -9.97 41.66 38.09
C GLN A 4 -10.11 41.17 36.65
N ILE A 5 -10.08 39.84 36.44
CA ILE A 5 -10.24 39.24 35.14
C ILE A 5 -11.56 39.63 34.47
N LEU A 6 -12.65 39.61 35.25
CA LEU A 6 -13.98 40.00 34.74
C LEU A 6 -14.03 41.47 34.32
N ARG A 7 -13.37 42.35 35.06
CA ARG A 7 -13.30 43.78 34.77
C ARG A 7 -12.48 44.07 33.52
N ASP A 8 -11.38 43.34 33.32
CA ASP A 8 -10.51 43.46 32.15
C ASP A 8 -11.19 42.93 30.88
N LEU A 9 -11.96 41.85 30.99
CA LEU A 9 -12.79 41.33 29.88
C LEU A 9 -13.88 42.32 29.47
N LEU A 10 -14.58 42.93 30.44
CA LEU A 10 -15.61 43.94 30.16
C LEU A 10 -15.02 45.19 29.55
N TYR A 11 -13.83 45.60 30.01
CA TYR A 11 -13.11 46.75 29.42
C TYR A 11 -12.67 46.44 27.96
N GLY A 12 -12.09 45.30 27.73
CA GLY A 12 -11.70 44.83 26.41
C GLY A 12 -12.86 44.78 25.42
N TRP A 13 -14.01 44.24 25.88
CA TRP A 13 -15.25 44.24 25.09
C TRP A 13 -15.74 45.66 24.70
N ARG A 14 -15.71 46.58 25.65
CA ARG A 14 -16.18 47.98 25.47
C ARG A 14 -15.25 48.73 24.52
N VAL A 15 -13.93 48.52 24.60
CA VAL A 15 -12.93 49.11 23.69
C VAL A 15 -13.05 48.52 22.31
N GLY A 16 -13.20 47.22 22.19
CA GLY A 16 -13.36 46.52 20.91
C GLY A 16 -14.61 46.94 20.14
N ARG A 17 -15.70 47.28 20.84
CA ARG A 17 -16.93 47.76 20.23
C ARG A 17 -16.82 49.17 19.70
N LYS A 18 -15.95 50.02 20.32
CA LYS A 18 -15.70 51.41 19.82
C LYS A 18 -14.73 51.49 18.66
N ARG A 19 -13.80 50.53 18.56
CA ARG A 19 -12.83 50.42 17.46
C ARG A 19 -12.73 48.99 17.01
N PRO A 20 -13.60 48.52 16.10
CA PRO A 20 -13.69 47.10 15.75
C PRO A 20 -12.54 46.60 14.88
N ALA A 21 -11.80 47.49 14.20
CA ALA A 21 -10.75 47.07 13.28
C ALA A 21 -9.58 46.28 13.93
N PRO A 22 -8.97 46.69 15.06
CA PRO A 22 -7.89 45.91 15.68
C PRO A 22 -8.31 44.51 16.15
N PRO A 23 -9.44 44.34 16.87
CA PRO A 23 -9.84 42.99 17.30
C PRO A 23 -10.27 42.10 16.13
N LEU A 24 -10.89 42.68 15.08
CA LEU A 24 -11.21 41.93 13.86
C LEU A 24 -9.96 41.43 13.15
N LEU A 25 -8.94 42.25 13.00
CA LEU A 25 -7.65 41.86 12.42
C LEU A 25 -6.96 40.78 13.24
N ALA A 26 -7.00 40.88 14.57
CA ALA A 26 -6.43 39.87 15.47
C ALA A 26 -7.17 38.52 15.34
N ILE A 27 -8.50 38.54 15.30
CA ILE A 27 -9.31 37.32 15.11
C ILE A 27 -9.01 36.73 13.75
N LEU A 28 -8.94 37.52 12.70
CA LEU A 28 -8.67 37.05 11.34
C LEU A 28 -7.27 36.44 11.23
N ALA A 29 -6.26 37.05 11.84
CA ALA A 29 -4.90 36.51 11.89
C ALA A 29 -4.83 35.18 12.67
N LEU A 30 -5.50 35.10 13.82
CA LEU A 30 -5.59 33.87 14.62
C LEU A 30 -6.33 32.78 13.88
N THR A 31 -7.46 33.08 13.25
CA THR A 31 -8.24 32.12 12.47
C THR A 31 -7.43 31.56 11.31
N LEU A 32 -6.70 32.43 10.60
CA LEU A 32 -5.84 32.02 9.49
C LEU A 32 -4.69 31.14 9.99
N GLY A 33 -4.03 31.54 11.07
CA GLY A 33 -2.92 30.79 11.66
C GLY A 33 -3.33 29.39 12.14
N ILE A 34 -4.42 29.30 12.89
CA ILE A 34 -4.95 28.03 13.40
C ILE A 34 -5.47 27.19 12.22
N GLY A 35 -6.21 27.80 11.28
CA GLY A 35 -6.77 27.10 10.12
C GLY A 35 -5.70 26.45 9.26
N VAL A 36 -4.64 27.21 8.93
CA VAL A 36 -3.51 26.67 8.13
C VAL A 36 -2.78 25.56 8.90
N SER A 37 -2.47 25.78 10.18
CA SER A 37 -1.79 24.75 11.00
C SER A 37 -2.61 23.47 11.13
N THR A 38 -3.92 23.60 11.33
CA THR A 38 -4.82 22.44 11.43
C THR A 38 -4.91 21.70 10.10
N ALA A 39 -5.00 22.43 8.97
CA ALA A 39 -5.04 21.82 7.64
C ALA A 39 -3.74 21.05 7.35
N VAL A 40 -2.58 21.65 7.60
CA VAL A 40 -1.28 20.99 7.42
C VAL A 40 -1.17 19.76 8.32
N PHE A 41 -1.53 19.88 9.60
CA PHE A 41 -1.50 18.75 10.53
C PHE A 41 -2.44 17.63 10.08
N SER A 42 -3.65 17.95 9.61
CA SER A 42 -4.60 16.96 9.10
C SER A 42 -4.05 16.20 7.90
N ILE A 43 -3.38 16.90 6.97
CA ILE A 43 -2.74 16.26 5.81
C ILE A 43 -1.58 15.36 6.27
N VAL A 44 -0.71 15.86 7.14
CA VAL A 44 0.42 15.09 7.66
C VAL A 44 -0.07 13.87 8.43
N ASN A 45 -1.09 14.01 9.27
CA ASN A 45 -1.69 12.92 10.00
C ASN A 45 -2.29 11.86 9.07
N ALA A 46 -3.02 12.28 8.04
CA ALA A 46 -3.63 11.36 7.08
C ALA A 46 -2.61 10.59 6.22
N VAL A 47 -1.47 11.21 5.91
CA VAL A 47 -0.49 10.63 4.97
C VAL A 47 0.67 9.94 5.69
N ALA A 48 1.11 10.47 6.83
CA ALA A 48 2.34 10.03 7.49
C ALA A 48 2.14 9.30 8.83
N LEU A 49 1.03 9.59 9.54
CA LEU A 49 0.82 9.06 10.90
C LEU A 49 -0.26 7.97 10.97
N GLN A 50 -1.09 7.83 9.94
CA GLN A 50 -2.01 6.68 9.92
C GLN A 50 -1.22 5.42 9.61
N SER A 51 -1.27 4.46 10.52
CA SER A 51 -0.76 3.12 10.30
C SER A 51 -1.47 2.51 9.09
N LEU A 52 -0.73 1.79 8.28
CA LEU A 52 -1.32 1.02 7.17
C LEU A 52 -2.45 0.14 7.71
N PRO A 53 -3.58 0.02 6.98
CA PRO A 53 -4.74 -0.76 7.41
C PRO A 53 -4.50 -2.27 7.30
N TYR A 54 -3.33 -2.74 7.76
CA TYR A 54 -2.93 -4.13 7.73
C TYR A 54 -2.83 -4.69 9.14
N LYS A 55 -3.13 -5.97 9.26
CA LYS A 55 -2.84 -6.70 10.50
C LYS A 55 -1.33 -6.67 10.74
N ASP A 56 -0.93 -6.36 11.97
CA ASP A 56 0.47 -6.32 12.39
C ASP A 56 1.39 -5.44 11.50
N ALA A 57 0.86 -4.31 11.01
CA ALA A 57 1.59 -3.40 10.11
C ALA A 57 2.99 -3.00 10.62
N GLY A 58 3.17 -2.92 11.94
CA GLY A 58 4.47 -2.62 12.57
C GLY A 58 5.51 -3.75 12.43
N ARG A 59 5.10 -4.98 12.09
CA ARG A 59 6.00 -6.12 11.86
C ARG A 59 6.34 -6.35 10.39
N VAL A 60 5.67 -5.61 9.50
CA VAL A 60 5.89 -5.74 8.05
C VAL A 60 7.14 -4.96 7.67
N VAL A 61 8.13 -5.65 7.15
CA VAL A 61 9.39 -5.09 6.71
C VAL A 61 9.56 -5.27 5.21
N MET A 62 10.05 -4.24 4.54
CA MET A 62 10.46 -4.32 3.15
C MET A 62 11.96 -4.56 3.07
N LEU A 63 12.35 -5.58 2.32
CA LEU A 63 13.75 -5.82 1.98
C LEU A 63 14.15 -4.98 0.77
N TRP A 64 15.31 -4.34 0.93
CA TRP A 64 15.97 -3.59 -0.10
C TRP A 64 17.33 -4.24 -0.38
N ASN A 65 17.53 -4.70 -1.59
CA ASN A 65 18.86 -5.17 -2.00
C ASN A 65 19.72 -3.98 -2.39
N VAL A 66 20.81 -3.80 -1.70
CA VAL A 66 21.78 -2.73 -1.94
C VAL A 66 23.00 -3.32 -2.64
N ASN A 67 23.30 -2.83 -3.83
CA ASN A 67 24.55 -3.16 -4.47
C ASN A 67 25.62 -2.17 -3.99
N GLU A 68 26.66 -2.65 -3.32
CA GLU A 68 27.75 -1.81 -2.81
C GLU A 68 28.42 -0.94 -3.89
N LYS A 69 28.39 -1.39 -5.15
CA LYS A 69 28.96 -0.66 -6.28
C LYS A 69 28.15 0.58 -6.70
N ASP A 70 26.87 0.63 -6.35
CA ASP A 70 25.96 1.70 -6.79
C ASP A 70 25.87 2.86 -5.77
N GLY A 71 26.65 2.80 -4.67
CA GLY A 71 26.72 3.87 -3.66
C GLY A 71 25.34 4.20 -3.09
N PHE A 72 24.76 3.29 -2.31
CA PHE A 72 23.43 3.50 -1.72
C PHE A 72 23.43 4.67 -0.74
N ASP A 73 22.76 5.74 -1.08
CA ASP A 73 22.47 6.83 -0.16
C ASP A 73 21.05 6.66 0.43
N VAL A 74 21.01 6.23 1.68
CA VAL A 74 19.77 6.06 2.46
C VAL A 74 18.92 7.33 2.46
N LYS A 75 19.54 8.51 2.41
CA LYS A 75 18.85 9.81 2.45
C LYS A 75 18.19 10.17 1.13
N GLN A 76 18.67 9.67 0.01
CA GLN A 76 18.13 10.02 -1.30
C GLN A 76 17.06 9.07 -1.82
N GLN A 77 16.82 7.90 -1.16
CA GLN A 77 15.82 6.92 -1.55
C GLN A 77 15.79 6.61 -3.07
N LYS A 78 16.85 6.96 -3.79
CA LYS A 78 17.01 6.67 -5.21
C LYS A 78 17.40 5.22 -5.39
N SER A 79 16.45 4.36 -5.16
CA SER A 79 16.62 2.92 -5.26
C SER A 79 16.42 2.45 -6.70
N ALA A 80 17.37 2.73 -7.56
CA ALA A 80 17.45 2.02 -8.85
C ALA A 80 17.88 0.55 -8.67
N GLY A 81 18.32 0.14 -7.47
CA GLY A 81 18.91 -1.17 -7.21
C GLY A 81 18.19 -2.07 -6.21
N SER A 82 17.01 -1.71 -5.74
CA SER A 82 16.36 -2.39 -4.61
C SER A 82 15.43 -3.55 -4.99
N SER A 83 15.59 -4.12 -6.15
CA SER A 83 14.76 -5.24 -6.61
C SER A 83 15.49 -6.57 -6.48
N MET A 84 14.74 -7.62 -6.23
CA MET A 84 15.19 -8.99 -6.10
C MET A 84 14.73 -9.80 -7.31
N SER A 85 15.50 -10.81 -7.70
CA SER A 85 15.05 -11.80 -8.67
C SER A 85 14.22 -12.87 -7.98
N VAL A 86 13.39 -13.56 -8.75
CA VAL A 86 12.60 -14.68 -8.22
C VAL A 86 13.51 -15.80 -7.70
N ALA A 87 14.63 -16.06 -8.36
CA ALA A 87 15.57 -17.09 -7.93
C ALA A 87 16.20 -16.77 -6.56
N GLU A 88 16.60 -15.52 -6.34
CA GLU A 88 17.10 -15.06 -5.04
C GLU A 88 16.02 -15.19 -3.95
N PHE A 89 14.76 -14.85 -4.27
CA PHE A 89 13.64 -14.98 -3.34
C PHE A 89 13.43 -16.43 -2.91
N LEU A 90 13.44 -17.37 -3.86
CA LEU A 90 13.27 -18.79 -3.58
C LEU A 90 14.42 -19.35 -2.74
N ASP A 91 15.66 -18.90 -3.00
CA ASP A 91 16.81 -19.27 -2.18
C ASP A 91 16.62 -18.79 -0.74
N TRP A 92 16.22 -17.54 -0.55
CA TRP A 92 15.99 -16.97 0.78
C TRP A 92 14.83 -17.63 1.51
N GLN A 93 13.74 -17.94 0.80
CA GLN A 93 12.59 -18.66 1.37
C GLN A 93 12.99 -20.04 1.88
N ARG A 94 13.87 -20.73 1.16
CA ARG A 94 14.35 -22.06 1.53
C ARG A 94 15.35 -22.03 2.71
N ASP A 95 16.27 -21.07 2.69
CA ASP A 95 17.49 -21.13 3.50
C ASP A 95 17.39 -20.29 4.79
N SER A 96 16.44 -19.34 4.90
CA SER A 96 16.53 -18.35 5.98
C SER A 96 15.89 -18.78 7.30
N GLY A 97 14.85 -19.56 7.33
CA GLY A 97 14.17 -20.05 8.57
C GLY A 97 13.77 -18.98 9.62
N ILE A 98 14.18 -17.70 9.42
CA ILE A 98 13.95 -16.58 10.34
C ILE A 98 12.67 -15.80 10.02
N PHE A 99 12.05 -16.06 8.89
CA PHE A 99 10.86 -15.37 8.43
C PHE A 99 9.61 -16.20 8.70
N GLU A 100 8.60 -15.57 9.27
CA GLU A 100 7.26 -16.15 9.43
C GLU A 100 6.51 -16.16 8.09
N HIS A 101 6.60 -15.03 7.40
CA HIS A 101 6.04 -14.85 6.06
C HIS A 101 7.01 -14.10 5.17
N MET A 102 7.09 -14.50 3.92
CA MET A 102 7.90 -13.88 2.90
C MET A 102 7.12 -13.82 1.59
N VAL A 103 6.96 -12.64 1.01
CA VAL A 103 6.13 -12.39 -0.16
C VAL A 103 6.90 -11.57 -1.19
N LEU A 104 6.84 -12.01 -2.42
CA LEU A 104 7.39 -11.29 -3.56
C LEU A 104 6.27 -10.54 -4.28
N PHE A 105 6.53 -9.32 -4.73
CA PHE A 105 5.59 -8.54 -5.52
C PHE A 105 6.29 -7.62 -6.52
N GLY A 106 5.65 -7.38 -7.67
CA GLY A 106 6.14 -6.47 -8.70
C GLY A 106 4.99 -5.73 -9.37
N GLY A 107 5.11 -4.41 -9.48
CA GLY A 107 4.10 -3.56 -10.15
C GLY A 107 4.28 -3.57 -11.66
N PHE A 108 3.18 -3.55 -12.39
CA PHE A 108 3.18 -3.49 -13.84
C PHE A 108 1.89 -2.86 -14.39
N GLN A 109 1.97 -2.41 -15.63
CA GLN A 109 0.83 -1.99 -16.42
C GLN A 109 0.48 -3.05 -17.45
N THR A 110 -0.81 -3.26 -17.68
CA THR A 110 -1.32 -4.15 -18.70
C THR A 110 -2.62 -3.61 -19.29
N VAL A 111 -3.10 -4.25 -20.34
CA VAL A 111 -4.40 -3.98 -20.92
C VAL A 111 -5.36 -5.09 -20.52
N ILE A 112 -6.52 -4.71 -19.98
CA ILE A 112 -7.64 -5.62 -19.78
C ILE A 112 -8.68 -5.43 -20.89
N GLY A 113 -9.32 -6.51 -21.28
CA GLY A 113 -10.31 -6.50 -22.35
C GLY A 113 -9.75 -7.06 -23.66
N LYS A 114 -10.67 -7.38 -24.57
CA LYS A 114 -10.34 -7.76 -25.94
C LYS A 114 -10.35 -6.51 -26.82
N THR A 115 -10.07 -6.67 -28.08
CA THR A 115 -9.86 -5.62 -29.11
C THR A 115 -10.96 -4.54 -29.17
N GLU A 116 -12.16 -4.79 -28.67
CA GLU A 116 -13.30 -3.86 -28.79
C GLU A 116 -13.40 -2.83 -27.65
N ASP A 117 -12.80 -3.12 -26.48
CA ASP A 117 -12.83 -2.23 -25.31
C ASP A 117 -11.58 -2.42 -24.42
N PRO A 118 -10.40 -2.06 -24.93
CA PRO A 118 -9.15 -2.18 -24.20
C PRO A 118 -9.03 -1.02 -23.18
N GLU A 119 -8.73 -1.35 -21.93
CA GLU A 119 -8.43 -0.39 -20.87
C GLU A 119 -7.03 -0.67 -20.32
N MET A 120 -6.19 0.38 -20.25
CA MET A 120 -4.89 0.28 -19.58
C MET A 120 -5.09 0.33 -18.08
N ILE A 121 -4.65 -0.68 -17.37
CA ILE A 121 -4.79 -0.83 -15.93
C ILE A 121 -3.43 -1.04 -15.28
N PHE A 122 -3.33 -0.66 -14.00
CA PHE A 122 -2.14 -0.85 -13.18
C PHE A 122 -2.41 -1.80 -12.03
N GLY A 123 -1.52 -2.78 -11.84
CA GLY A 123 -1.62 -3.72 -10.74
C GLY A 123 -0.29 -4.28 -10.29
N TYR A 124 -0.37 -5.26 -9.41
CA TYR A 124 0.80 -5.99 -8.93
C TYR A 124 0.65 -7.48 -9.20
N SER A 125 1.75 -8.07 -9.63
CA SER A 125 1.98 -9.51 -9.56
C SER A 125 2.51 -9.82 -8.16
N VAL A 126 1.86 -10.73 -7.44
CA VAL A 126 2.14 -10.99 -6.03
C VAL A 126 2.19 -12.49 -5.73
N SER A 127 2.99 -12.90 -4.75
CA SER A 127 2.89 -14.24 -4.19
C SER A 127 1.52 -14.42 -3.52
N PRO A 128 0.87 -15.59 -3.63
CA PRO A 128 -0.45 -15.86 -3.05
C PRO A 128 -0.55 -15.58 -1.55
N GLY A 129 0.53 -15.76 -0.81
CA GLY A 129 0.62 -15.46 0.62
C GLY A 129 0.44 -13.99 1.02
N LEU A 130 0.38 -13.03 0.07
CA LEU A 130 0.30 -11.60 0.39
C LEU A 130 -0.95 -11.24 1.20
N LEU A 131 -2.14 -11.64 0.75
CA LEU A 131 -3.39 -11.26 1.41
C LEU A 131 -3.51 -11.86 2.81
N PRO A 132 -3.22 -13.15 3.03
CA PRO A 132 -3.13 -13.74 4.36
C PRO A 132 -2.11 -13.03 5.27
N MET A 133 -0.92 -12.71 4.75
CA MET A 133 0.13 -12.01 5.49
C MET A 133 -0.33 -10.63 5.97
N LEU A 134 -1.05 -9.88 5.14
CA LEU A 134 -1.59 -8.57 5.48
C LEU A 134 -2.88 -8.65 6.32
N GLY A 135 -3.42 -9.84 6.54
CA GLY A 135 -4.69 -10.05 7.25
C GLY A 135 -5.90 -9.50 6.49
N VAL A 136 -5.80 -9.37 5.17
CA VAL A 136 -6.86 -8.79 4.33
C VAL A 136 -7.81 -9.88 3.85
N THR A 137 -9.08 -9.71 4.18
CA THR A 137 -10.16 -10.57 3.69
C THR A 137 -10.87 -9.88 2.52
N PRO A 138 -11.02 -10.54 1.37
CA PRO A 138 -11.80 -9.99 0.26
C PRO A 138 -13.25 -9.70 0.65
N LEU A 139 -13.83 -8.67 0.03
CA LEU A 139 -15.26 -8.31 0.19
C LEU A 139 -16.16 -9.41 -0.39
N ILE A 140 -15.79 -9.96 -1.54
CA ILE A 140 -16.44 -11.09 -2.20
C ILE A 140 -15.38 -12.03 -2.77
N GLY A 141 -15.68 -13.33 -2.80
CA GLY A 141 -14.77 -14.36 -3.24
C GLY A 141 -13.82 -14.83 -2.12
N SER A 142 -12.84 -15.65 -2.49
CA SER A 142 -11.88 -16.24 -1.55
C SER A 142 -10.54 -15.51 -1.50
N GLY A 143 -10.25 -14.68 -2.49
CA GLY A 143 -8.89 -14.15 -2.67
C GLY A 143 -7.89 -15.22 -3.05
N PHE A 144 -6.62 -14.98 -2.71
CA PHE A 144 -5.55 -15.94 -2.90
C PHE A 144 -5.37 -16.79 -1.66
N ARG A 145 -5.01 -18.06 -1.86
CA ARG A 145 -4.71 -19.04 -0.81
C ARG A 145 -3.28 -19.56 -0.98
N PRO A 146 -2.63 -20.02 0.09
CA PRO A 146 -1.29 -20.59 -0.03
C PRO A 146 -1.20 -21.75 -1.04
N GLU A 147 -2.26 -22.55 -1.19
CA GLU A 147 -2.33 -23.62 -2.18
C GLU A 147 -2.38 -23.14 -3.64
N ASP A 148 -2.61 -21.85 -3.86
CA ASP A 148 -2.60 -21.23 -5.20
C ASP A 148 -1.15 -20.92 -5.66
N GLU A 149 -0.15 -21.13 -4.79
CA GLU A 149 1.28 -21.01 -5.12
C GLU A 149 1.76 -22.25 -5.90
N LYS A 150 1.11 -22.49 -7.02
CA LYS A 150 1.42 -23.62 -7.92
C LYS A 150 1.44 -23.20 -9.36
N PRO A 151 2.19 -23.90 -10.21
CA PRO A 151 2.19 -23.68 -11.65
C PRO A 151 0.78 -23.66 -12.24
N GLY A 152 0.45 -22.58 -12.97
CA GLY A 152 -0.83 -22.43 -13.66
C GLY A 152 -1.97 -21.81 -12.85
N ALA A 153 -1.76 -21.42 -11.60
CA ALA A 153 -2.75 -20.66 -10.82
C ALA A 153 -2.82 -19.20 -11.29
N ALA A 154 -3.47 -18.95 -12.42
CA ALA A 154 -3.70 -17.61 -12.95
C ALA A 154 -4.95 -17.01 -12.31
N LEU A 155 -4.79 -16.41 -11.14
CA LEU A 155 -5.86 -15.77 -10.37
C LEU A 155 -5.65 -14.26 -10.30
N VAL A 156 -6.76 -13.53 -10.25
CA VAL A 156 -6.76 -12.08 -10.06
C VAL A 156 -7.78 -11.68 -9.02
N VAL A 157 -7.42 -10.73 -8.15
CA VAL A 157 -8.34 -10.08 -7.22
C VAL A 157 -8.43 -8.62 -7.64
N LEU A 158 -9.67 -8.14 -7.82
CA LEU A 158 -9.94 -6.79 -8.30
C LEU A 158 -9.98 -5.82 -7.12
N GLN A 159 -9.51 -4.62 -7.34
CA GLN A 159 -9.71 -3.52 -6.41
C GLN A 159 -11.18 -3.05 -6.49
N HIS A 160 -11.73 -2.59 -5.36
CA HIS A 160 -13.14 -2.26 -5.21
C HIS A 160 -13.64 -1.22 -6.23
N GLU A 161 -12.91 -0.11 -6.40
CA GLU A 161 -13.33 0.95 -7.33
C GLU A 161 -13.19 0.51 -8.79
N PHE A 162 -12.19 -0.31 -9.11
CA PHE A 162 -12.06 -0.91 -10.44
C PHE A 162 -13.20 -1.87 -10.75
N TRP A 163 -13.58 -2.72 -9.79
CA TRP A 163 -14.73 -3.60 -9.92
C TRP A 163 -16.03 -2.82 -10.16
N LYS A 164 -16.25 -1.72 -9.42
CA LYS A 164 -17.43 -0.87 -9.66
C LYS A 164 -17.39 -0.22 -11.04
N ARG A 165 -16.24 0.34 -11.43
CA ARG A 165 -16.09 1.06 -12.69
C ARG A 165 -16.24 0.13 -13.90
N ARG A 166 -15.55 -1.00 -13.89
CA ARG A 166 -15.47 -1.91 -15.06
C ARG A 166 -16.52 -2.99 -15.10
N PHE A 167 -16.98 -3.45 -13.95
CA PHE A 167 -17.92 -4.56 -13.80
C PHE A 167 -19.25 -4.14 -13.15
N HIS A 168 -19.49 -2.84 -13.02
CA HIS A 168 -20.71 -2.25 -12.47
C HIS A 168 -21.11 -2.79 -11.09
N GLY A 169 -20.14 -3.24 -10.30
CA GLY A 169 -20.39 -3.79 -8.98
C GLY A 169 -21.12 -5.16 -8.99
N ASP A 170 -21.07 -5.89 -10.09
CA ASP A 170 -21.70 -7.20 -10.21
C ASP A 170 -21.01 -8.25 -9.31
N PRO A 171 -21.69 -8.79 -8.28
CA PRO A 171 -21.10 -9.81 -7.41
C PRO A 171 -20.83 -11.14 -8.13
N GLY A 172 -21.50 -11.40 -9.25
CA GLY A 172 -21.28 -12.56 -10.10
C GLY A 172 -19.97 -12.51 -10.91
N VAL A 173 -19.09 -11.54 -10.64
CA VAL A 173 -17.79 -11.39 -11.30
C VAL A 173 -16.82 -12.51 -10.90
N VAL A 174 -16.94 -13.05 -9.69
CA VAL A 174 -16.08 -14.11 -9.18
C VAL A 174 -16.22 -15.38 -10.03
N GLY A 175 -15.11 -15.98 -10.41
CA GLY A 175 -15.03 -17.12 -11.29
C GLY A 175 -15.03 -16.79 -12.78
N ARG A 176 -15.29 -15.53 -13.17
CA ARG A 176 -15.15 -15.10 -14.58
C ARG A 176 -13.69 -15.02 -14.98
N LYS A 177 -13.43 -15.24 -16.28
CA LYS A 177 -12.10 -15.08 -16.88
C LYS A 177 -11.94 -13.67 -17.42
N VAL A 178 -10.79 -13.08 -17.13
CA VAL A 178 -10.29 -11.83 -17.72
C VAL A 178 -8.93 -12.09 -18.37
N TYR A 179 -8.58 -11.27 -19.33
CA TYR A 179 -7.29 -11.41 -20.02
C TYR A 179 -6.34 -10.32 -19.55
N LEU A 180 -5.22 -10.72 -18.99
CA LEU A 180 -4.09 -9.86 -18.63
C LEU A 180 -2.89 -10.35 -19.42
N TRP A 181 -2.18 -9.47 -20.14
CA TRP A 181 -1.10 -9.85 -21.08
C TRP A 181 -1.51 -10.92 -22.10
N ASN A 182 -2.74 -10.89 -22.52
CA ASN A 182 -3.31 -11.92 -23.41
C ASN A 182 -3.41 -13.33 -22.79
N GLU A 183 -3.13 -13.46 -21.48
CA GLU A 183 -3.28 -14.70 -20.73
C GLU A 183 -4.57 -14.69 -19.92
N PRO A 184 -5.28 -15.82 -19.83
CA PRO A 184 -6.54 -15.91 -19.09
C PRO A 184 -6.30 -16.01 -17.58
N TYR A 185 -6.82 -15.04 -16.81
CA TYR A 185 -6.87 -15.06 -15.35
C TYR A 185 -8.30 -15.25 -14.87
N THR A 186 -8.49 -16.00 -13.79
CA THR A 186 -9.80 -16.17 -13.13
C THR A 186 -9.92 -15.18 -11.99
N ILE A 187 -11.02 -14.45 -11.93
CA ILE A 187 -11.30 -13.54 -10.82
C ILE A 187 -11.60 -14.35 -9.56
N ALA A 188 -10.71 -14.27 -8.57
CA ALA A 188 -10.82 -14.97 -7.29
C ALA A 188 -11.57 -14.17 -6.22
N GLY A 189 -11.72 -12.85 -6.43
CA GLY A 189 -12.43 -12.00 -5.48
C GLY A 189 -12.29 -10.53 -5.78
N VAL A 190 -12.86 -9.72 -4.89
CA VAL A 190 -12.80 -8.26 -4.89
C VAL A 190 -12.31 -7.80 -3.52
N MET A 191 -11.40 -6.85 -3.50
CA MET A 191 -10.86 -6.26 -2.27
C MET A 191 -11.90 -5.37 -1.58
N PRO A 192 -11.84 -5.22 -0.26
CA PRO A 192 -12.67 -4.25 0.44
C PRO A 192 -12.28 -2.81 0.03
N PRO A 193 -13.22 -1.84 0.14
CA PRO A 193 -13.00 -0.46 -0.33
C PRO A 193 -11.86 0.27 0.39
N GLU A 194 -11.60 -0.08 1.64
CA GLU A 194 -10.51 0.47 2.46
C GLU A 194 -9.13 -0.09 2.12
N PHE A 195 -9.06 -1.13 1.31
CA PHE A 195 -7.78 -1.73 0.95
C PHE A 195 -6.96 -0.79 0.05
N VAL A 196 -5.79 -0.44 0.53
CA VAL A 196 -4.79 0.36 -0.20
C VAL A 196 -3.48 -0.38 -0.20
N PHE A 197 -2.85 -0.52 -1.36
CA PHE A 197 -1.56 -1.16 -1.49
C PHE A 197 -0.48 -0.11 -1.80
N PHE A 198 0.45 0.12 -0.86
CA PHE A 198 1.53 1.11 -0.97
C PHE A 198 1.07 2.55 -1.29
N ASN A 199 -0.02 3.03 -0.72
CA ASN A 199 -0.57 4.36 -0.98
C ASN A 199 -0.82 4.65 -2.48
N ARG A 200 -0.97 3.62 -3.29
CA ARG A 200 -1.27 3.75 -4.72
C ARG A 200 -2.62 3.15 -5.03
N GLN A 201 -3.35 3.83 -5.88
CA GLN A 201 -4.51 3.21 -6.52
C GLN A 201 -3.99 2.11 -7.45
N VAL A 202 -4.37 0.88 -7.16
CA VAL A 202 -4.13 -0.28 -8.00
C VAL A 202 -5.49 -0.77 -8.49
N ASP A 203 -5.55 -1.27 -9.70
CA ASP A 203 -6.80 -1.81 -10.25
C ASP A 203 -6.96 -3.30 -9.90
N PHE A 204 -5.84 -4.01 -9.70
CA PHE A 204 -5.87 -5.44 -9.40
C PHE A 204 -4.59 -5.93 -8.73
N LEU A 205 -4.70 -7.10 -8.09
CA LEU A 205 -3.56 -7.96 -7.74
C LEU A 205 -3.72 -9.27 -8.50
N ALA A 206 -2.66 -9.77 -9.12
CA ALA A 206 -2.64 -11.05 -9.82
C ALA A 206 -1.63 -11.99 -9.18
N THR A 207 -1.92 -13.28 -9.14
CA THR A 207 -0.93 -14.26 -8.72
C THR A 207 0.25 -14.23 -9.67
N ALA A 208 1.42 -14.15 -9.07
CA ALA A 208 2.66 -14.27 -9.81
C ALA A 208 2.90 -15.75 -10.09
N TYR A 209 2.89 -16.08 -11.37
CA TYR A 209 3.28 -17.40 -11.81
C TYR A 209 4.79 -17.45 -12.03
N TRP A 210 5.48 -18.11 -11.12
CA TRP A 210 6.89 -18.38 -11.27
C TRP A 210 7.07 -19.78 -11.86
N LYS A 211 7.57 -19.85 -13.09
CA LYS A 211 8.13 -21.12 -13.58
C LYS A 211 9.44 -21.35 -12.85
N THR A 212 9.47 -22.30 -11.94
CA THR A 212 10.69 -22.66 -11.22
C THR A 212 11.75 -23.28 -12.14
N GLU A 213 11.32 -23.92 -13.21
CA GLU A 213 12.24 -24.47 -14.22
C GLU A 213 12.92 -23.37 -15.05
N GLY A 214 14.23 -23.36 -15.03
CA GLY A 214 15.04 -22.39 -15.77
C GLY A 214 15.17 -21.02 -15.13
N MET A 215 14.78 -20.85 -13.86
CA MET A 215 14.84 -19.60 -13.11
C MET A 215 16.25 -19.01 -13.01
N GLU A 216 17.28 -19.85 -13.00
CA GLU A 216 18.69 -19.41 -12.99
C GLU A 216 19.01 -18.44 -14.13
N LYS A 217 18.41 -18.67 -15.31
CA LYS A 217 18.56 -17.78 -16.46
C LYS A 217 18.04 -16.37 -16.19
N TYR A 218 17.08 -16.22 -15.27
CA TYR A 218 16.44 -14.94 -14.92
C TYR A 218 17.01 -14.32 -13.64
N ARG A 219 18.02 -14.93 -13.02
CA ARG A 219 18.70 -14.39 -11.83
C ARG A 219 19.19 -12.95 -11.99
N PRO A 220 19.67 -12.50 -13.16
CA PRO A 220 20.02 -11.10 -13.38
C PRO A 220 18.82 -10.14 -13.45
N TRP A 221 17.62 -10.67 -13.69
CA TRP A 221 16.41 -9.85 -13.85
C TRP A 221 15.78 -9.55 -12.50
N ARG A 222 16.14 -8.39 -11.96
CA ARG A 222 15.68 -7.90 -10.67
C ARG A 222 14.55 -6.91 -10.89
N SER A 223 13.30 -7.34 -10.74
CA SER A 223 12.10 -6.52 -10.99
C SER A 223 11.10 -6.56 -9.84
N TYR A 224 11.38 -7.36 -8.82
CA TYR A 224 10.46 -7.62 -7.71
C TYR A 224 10.98 -7.05 -6.40
N ARG A 225 10.05 -6.72 -5.52
CA ARG A 225 10.29 -6.33 -4.14
C ARG A 225 9.86 -7.45 -3.23
N VAL A 226 10.45 -7.50 -2.06
CA VAL A 226 10.13 -8.50 -1.04
C VAL A 226 9.58 -7.80 0.18
N MET A 227 8.47 -8.32 0.67
CA MET A 227 7.87 -7.98 1.94
C MET A 227 7.92 -9.21 2.84
N LEU A 228 8.24 -9.02 4.10
CA LEU A 228 8.37 -10.11 5.05
C LEU A 228 7.88 -9.74 6.44
N ILE A 229 7.59 -10.78 7.23
CA ILE A 229 7.37 -10.68 8.66
C ILE A 229 8.36 -11.62 9.34
N PHE A 230 9.13 -11.10 10.29
CA PHE A 230 10.04 -11.91 11.11
C PHE A 230 9.30 -12.78 12.09
N ASN A 231 9.84 -13.97 12.37
CA ASN A 231 9.43 -14.79 13.49
C ASN A 231 9.57 -14.00 14.80
N SER A 232 8.63 -14.16 15.71
CA SER A 232 8.64 -13.47 17.00
C SER A 232 9.92 -13.73 17.81
N SER A 233 10.53 -14.89 17.66
CA SER A 233 11.82 -15.24 18.29
C SER A 233 13.03 -14.58 17.65
N SER A 234 12.91 -14.07 16.43
CA SER A 234 14.00 -13.40 15.68
C SER A 234 13.90 -11.88 15.75
N ALA A 235 12.79 -11.32 16.21
CA ALA A 235 12.57 -9.88 16.31
C ALA A 235 13.53 -9.20 17.30
N GLU A 236 13.99 -9.91 18.35
CA GLU A 236 14.96 -9.38 19.32
C GLU A 236 16.36 -9.14 18.75
N VAL A 237 16.67 -9.73 17.59
CA VAL A 237 18.00 -9.58 16.95
C VAL A 237 18.12 -8.27 16.17
N PHE A 238 17.01 -7.61 15.86
CA PHE A 238 16.95 -6.39 15.04
C PHE A 238 16.33 -5.20 15.78
N ASP A 239 16.60 -5.10 17.09
CA ASP A 239 16.23 -3.92 17.88
C ASP A 239 17.03 -2.71 17.36
N VAL A 240 16.42 -1.96 16.43
CA VAL A 240 16.90 -0.69 15.86
C VAL A 240 15.88 0.40 16.12
#